data_da846246ccef4823dc82a3900665e5f4
#
_entry.id   da846246ccef4823dc82a3900665e5f4
#
_cell.length_a   1.000
_cell.length_b   1.000
_cell.length_c   1.000
_cell.angle_alpha   90.00
_cell.angle_beta   90.00
_cell.angle_gamma   90.00
#
_symmetry.space_group_name_H-M   'P 1'
#
loop_
_entity.id
_entity.type
_entity.pdbx_description
1 polymer ?
#
loop_
_entity_poly.entity_id
_entity_poly.type
_entity_poly.pdbx_seq_one_letter_code
_entity_poly.pdbx_strand_id
1 'polypeptide(L)'
;LPIYKEYINHSRPLPEWADSEPPEIMAELQEEAKDGWVHWFFTFDDNIAMTEEKQRTIRENVPKGTKLYKNKIEGIRCKATGLVFSNFGEKNITTAKALKERMQRGEVTFKRFVMGVDTAYSQKSPDTIAMEFIGITTDRELYTLEERIYNNADRNEPLAPSDVVREIVAFADFCRIAWGDFRNIFIDSADQ
;
A
#
# COMPACT_ATOMS: atom_id res chain seq x y z
N LEU A 1 -11.60 -7.29 -11.15
CA LEU A 1 -12.51 -7.16 -10.00
C LEU A 1 -13.90 -7.57 -10.42
N PRO A 2 -14.68 -8.30 -9.59
CA PRO A 2 -16.04 -8.76 -9.95
C PRO A 2 -16.95 -7.62 -10.40
N ILE A 3 -16.93 -6.49 -9.69
CA ILE A 3 -17.74 -5.30 -9.99
C ILE A 3 -17.59 -4.82 -11.45
N TYR A 4 -16.40 -4.90 -12.03
CA TYR A 4 -16.20 -4.49 -13.41
C TYR A 4 -16.79 -5.50 -14.39
N LYS A 5 -16.59 -6.80 -14.14
CA LYS A 5 -17.12 -7.85 -15.02
C LYS A 5 -18.63 -7.93 -14.98
N GLU A 6 -19.23 -7.74 -13.81
CA GLU A 6 -20.67 -7.92 -13.61
C GLU A 6 -21.47 -6.65 -13.88
N TYR A 7 -20.87 -5.48 -13.69
CA TYR A 7 -21.58 -4.20 -13.78
C TYR A 7 -21.04 -3.32 -14.90
N ILE A 8 -19.81 -2.82 -14.78
CA ILE A 8 -19.30 -1.77 -15.69
C ILE A 8 -19.20 -2.28 -17.13
N ASN A 9 -18.73 -3.50 -17.36
CA ASN A 9 -18.61 -4.04 -18.72
C ASN A 9 -19.97 -4.26 -19.40
N HIS A 10 -21.06 -4.32 -18.65
CA HIS A 10 -22.43 -4.40 -19.17
C HIS A 10 -23.18 -3.08 -19.16
N SER A 11 -22.54 -1.98 -18.81
CA SER A 11 -23.11 -0.64 -18.84
C SER A 11 -22.74 0.10 -20.13
N ARG A 12 -23.32 1.28 -20.33
CA ARG A 12 -22.95 2.19 -21.41
C ARG A 12 -22.61 3.56 -20.83
N PRO A 13 -21.70 4.32 -21.45
CA PRO A 13 -21.50 5.70 -21.07
C PRO A 13 -22.77 6.51 -21.30
N LEU A 14 -23.03 7.48 -20.43
CA LEU A 14 -24.07 8.47 -20.71
C LEU A 14 -23.76 9.16 -22.05
N PRO A 15 -24.78 9.44 -22.89
CA PRO A 15 -24.56 10.01 -24.22
C PRO A 15 -23.73 11.29 -24.22
N GLU A 16 -23.90 12.13 -23.20
CA GLU A 16 -23.15 13.39 -23.08
C GLU A 16 -21.65 13.18 -22.76
N TRP A 17 -21.27 11.98 -22.35
CA TRP A 17 -19.90 11.62 -21.92
C TRP A 17 -19.25 10.58 -22.82
N ALA A 18 -19.99 10.06 -23.80
CA ALA A 18 -19.51 8.95 -24.63
C ALA A 18 -18.25 9.30 -25.43
N ASP A 19 -18.13 10.54 -25.89
CA ASP A 19 -16.97 11.01 -26.66
C ASP A 19 -15.71 11.21 -25.81
N SER A 20 -15.87 11.32 -24.49
CA SER A 20 -14.74 11.46 -23.55
C SER A 20 -14.21 10.14 -23.01
N GLU A 21 -14.91 9.04 -23.30
CA GLU A 21 -14.55 7.71 -22.83
C GLU A 21 -13.27 7.21 -23.51
N PRO A 22 -12.25 6.78 -22.74
CA PRO A 22 -11.03 6.24 -23.34
C PRO A 22 -11.28 4.97 -24.16
N PRO A 23 -10.60 4.81 -25.30
CA PRO A 23 -10.74 3.62 -26.15
C PRO A 23 -10.49 2.30 -25.40
N GLU A 24 -9.58 2.30 -24.42
CA GLU A 24 -9.28 1.12 -23.61
C GLU A 24 -10.48 0.67 -22.77
N ILE A 25 -11.30 1.61 -22.28
CA ILE A 25 -12.51 1.30 -21.53
C ILE A 25 -13.59 0.81 -22.48
N MET A 26 -13.78 1.51 -23.60
CA MET A 26 -14.75 1.12 -24.63
C MET A 26 -14.50 -0.30 -25.15
N ALA A 27 -13.25 -0.69 -25.33
CA ALA A 27 -12.87 -2.03 -25.78
C ALA A 27 -13.19 -3.15 -24.77
N GLU A 28 -13.39 -2.83 -23.50
CA GLU A 28 -13.76 -3.81 -22.47
C GLU A 28 -15.28 -3.98 -22.28
N LEU A 29 -16.09 -3.11 -22.89
CA LEU A 29 -17.55 -3.20 -22.80
C LEU A 29 -18.05 -4.43 -23.55
N GLN A 30 -19.05 -5.10 -22.98
CA GLN A 30 -19.69 -6.24 -23.62
C GLN A 30 -20.64 -5.76 -24.72
N GLU A 31 -20.85 -6.57 -25.76
CA GLU A 31 -21.80 -6.26 -26.83
C GLU A 31 -23.24 -6.09 -26.28
N GLU A 32 -23.61 -6.94 -25.32
CA GLU A 32 -24.91 -6.85 -24.66
C GLU A 32 -24.83 -5.98 -23.42
N ALA A 33 -25.47 -4.81 -23.48
CA ALA A 33 -25.65 -3.96 -22.31
C ALA A 33 -26.87 -4.39 -21.51
N LYS A 34 -26.79 -4.29 -20.19
CA LYS A 34 -27.96 -4.41 -19.32
C LYS A 34 -28.78 -3.12 -19.40
N ASP A 35 -30.08 -3.26 -19.64
CA ASP A 35 -30.97 -2.12 -19.79
C ASP A 35 -30.96 -1.20 -18.57
N GLY A 36 -30.85 0.10 -18.84
CA GLY A 36 -30.77 1.12 -17.79
C GLY A 36 -29.43 1.24 -17.05
N TRP A 37 -28.43 0.43 -17.41
CA TRP A 37 -27.12 0.52 -16.77
C TRP A 37 -26.24 1.51 -17.51
N VAL A 38 -25.88 2.60 -16.81
CA VAL A 38 -25.00 3.66 -17.32
C VAL A 38 -23.80 3.85 -16.40
N HIS A 39 -22.73 4.40 -16.96
CA HIS A 39 -21.56 4.79 -16.21
C HIS A 39 -21.05 6.16 -16.67
N TRP A 40 -20.19 6.76 -15.85
CA TRP A 40 -19.45 7.97 -16.13
C TRP A 40 -17.95 7.69 -16.03
N PHE A 41 -17.19 8.39 -16.82
CA PHE A 41 -15.75 8.36 -16.74
C PHE A 41 -15.24 9.72 -16.24
N PHE A 42 -14.46 9.68 -15.16
CA PHE A 42 -13.82 10.85 -14.59
C PHE A 42 -12.32 10.72 -14.64
N THR A 43 -11.66 11.78 -15.07
CA THR A 43 -10.22 11.92 -15.04
C THR A 43 -9.79 12.70 -13.79
N PHE A 44 -8.48 12.76 -13.60
CA PHE A 44 -7.90 13.61 -12.55
C PHE A 44 -8.27 15.10 -12.72
N ASP A 45 -8.48 15.54 -13.95
CA ASP A 45 -8.83 16.94 -14.29
C ASP A 45 -10.26 17.31 -13.94
N ASP A 46 -11.14 16.35 -13.85
CA ASP A 46 -12.54 16.55 -13.47
C ASP A 46 -12.73 16.79 -11.95
N ASN A 47 -11.66 16.68 -11.18
CA ASN A 47 -11.71 16.88 -9.74
C ASN A 47 -11.64 18.37 -9.36
N ILE A 48 -12.79 19.01 -9.28
CA ILE A 48 -12.94 20.43 -8.94
C ILE A 48 -12.42 20.81 -7.53
N ALA A 49 -12.21 19.84 -6.64
CA ALA A 49 -11.65 20.09 -5.33
C ALA A 49 -10.11 20.23 -5.33
N MET A 50 -9.48 19.98 -6.47
CA MET A 50 -8.04 20.12 -6.63
C MET A 50 -7.65 21.45 -7.27
N THR A 51 -6.72 22.16 -6.63
CA THR A 51 -6.09 23.35 -7.25
C THR A 51 -5.13 22.95 -8.36
N GLU A 52 -4.93 23.82 -9.34
CA GLU A 52 -3.98 23.60 -10.44
C GLU A 52 -2.56 23.30 -9.95
N GLU A 53 -2.12 23.97 -8.88
CA GLU A 53 -0.82 23.74 -8.27
C GLU A 53 -0.69 22.32 -7.72
N LYS A 54 -1.72 21.85 -7.03
CA LYS A 54 -1.77 20.49 -6.48
C LYS A 54 -1.81 19.45 -7.59
N GLN A 55 -2.58 19.69 -8.64
CA GLN A 55 -2.62 18.84 -9.82
C GLN A 55 -1.25 18.74 -10.49
N ARG A 56 -0.56 19.87 -10.68
CA ARG A 56 0.80 19.91 -11.25
C ARG A 56 1.78 19.11 -10.41
N THR A 57 1.81 19.34 -9.09
CA THR A 57 2.71 18.62 -8.17
C THR A 57 2.50 17.11 -8.23
N ILE A 58 1.25 16.66 -8.26
CA ILE A 58 0.95 15.21 -8.34
C ILE A 58 1.42 14.64 -9.67
N ARG A 59 1.19 15.34 -10.80
CA ARG A 59 1.63 14.90 -12.13
C ARG A 59 3.14 14.82 -12.26
N GLU A 60 3.87 15.75 -11.66
CA GLU A 60 5.34 15.75 -11.64
C GLU A 60 5.91 14.56 -10.86
N ASN A 61 5.21 14.11 -9.83
CA ASN A 61 5.63 12.99 -8.99
C ASN A 61 5.24 11.61 -9.53
N VAL A 62 4.41 11.54 -10.57
CA VAL A 62 3.98 10.27 -11.18
C VAL A 62 4.57 10.16 -12.59
N PRO A 63 5.50 9.23 -12.85
CA PRO A 63 6.14 9.11 -14.15
C PRO A 63 5.15 8.80 -15.28
N LYS A 64 5.15 9.62 -16.34
CA LYS A 64 4.33 9.41 -17.53
C LYS A 64 4.62 8.04 -18.16
N GLY A 65 3.60 7.44 -18.76
CA GLY A 65 3.70 6.14 -19.44
C GLY A 65 3.69 4.93 -18.49
N THR A 66 3.66 5.16 -17.19
CA THR A 66 3.53 4.07 -16.21
C THR A 66 2.05 3.68 -15.99
N LYS A 67 1.82 2.46 -15.53
CA LYS A 67 0.47 2.03 -15.12
C LYS A 67 -0.09 2.89 -13.98
N LEU A 68 0.79 3.38 -13.11
CA LEU A 68 0.40 4.29 -12.04
C LEU A 68 -0.13 5.61 -12.61
N TYR A 69 0.53 6.16 -13.65
CA TYR A 69 0.08 7.36 -14.35
C TYR A 69 -1.29 7.14 -15.00
N LYS A 70 -1.43 6.04 -15.76
CA LYS A 70 -2.71 5.67 -16.37
C LYS A 70 -3.82 5.57 -15.33
N ASN A 71 -3.57 4.93 -14.21
CA ASN A 71 -4.58 4.72 -13.18
C ASN A 71 -4.91 5.99 -12.39
N LYS A 72 -3.89 6.74 -11.93
CA LYS A 72 -4.11 7.91 -11.04
C LYS A 72 -4.41 9.20 -11.79
N ILE A 73 -3.87 9.38 -12.98
CA ILE A 73 -4.00 10.63 -13.73
C ILE A 73 -5.01 10.51 -14.87
N GLU A 74 -4.92 9.45 -15.66
CA GLU A 74 -5.81 9.25 -16.81
C GLU A 74 -7.12 8.54 -16.43
N GLY A 75 -7.28 8.09 -15.19
CA GLY A 75 -8.48 7.37 -14.72
C GLY A 75 -8.64 5.97 -15.33
N ILE A 76 -7.70 5.55 -16.16
CA ILE A 76 -7.76 4.26 -16.86
C ILE A 76 -7.43 3.15 -15.87
N ARG A 77 -8.38 2.24 -15.68
CA ARG A 77 -8.14 1.09 -14.83
C ARG A 77 -7.04 0.20 -15.43
N CYS A 78 -6.05 -0.07 -14.65
CA CYS A 78 -5.03 -1.05 -14.97
C CYS A 78 -5.17 -2.23 -14.01
N LYS A 79 -5.07 -3.46 -14.52
CA LYS A 79 -4.88 -4.60 -13.62
C LYS A 79 -3.68 -4.27 -12.75
N ALA A 80 -3.83 -4.39 -11.44
CA ALA A 80 -2.72 -4.30 -10.51
C ALA A 80 -1.74 -5.45 -10.81
N THR A 81 -0.96 -5.28 -11.84
CA THR A 81 0.13 -6.18 -12.22
C THR A 81 1.46 -5.55 -11.81
N GLY A 82 1.46 -4.82 -10.72
CA GLY A 82 2.65 -4.23 -10.18
C GLY A 82 2.74 -4.57 -8.71
N LEU A 83 3.70 -5.36 -8.33
CA LEU A 83 4.25 -5.29 -7.00
C LEU A 83 4.63 -3.82 -6.77
N VAL A 84 4.31 -3.27 -5.60
CA VAL A 84 4.74 -1.92 -5.20
C VAL A 84 6.25 -1.79 -5.40
N PHE A 85 6.96 -2.89 -5.15
CA PHE A 85 8.38 -3.06 -5.41
C PHE A 85 8.57 -4.07 -6.56
N SER A 86 8.51 -3.59 -7.81
CA SER A 86 8.64 -4.43 -9.02
C SER A 86 9.98 -5.19 -9.11
N ASN A 87 10.99 -4.67 -8.42
CA ASN A 87 12.34 -5.25 -8.41
C ASN A 87 12.61 -6.13 -7.17
N PHE A 88 11.62 -6.34 -6.32
CA PHE A 88 11.76 -7.22 -5.16
C PHE A 88 11.82 -8.68 -5.61
N GLY A 89 12.78 -9.43 -5.11
CA GLY A 89 12.98 -10.83 -5.44
C GLY A 89 13.96 -11.50 -4.46
N GLU A 90 14.38 -12.70 -4.73
CA GLU A 90 15.26 -13.49 -3.85
C GLU A 90 16.53 -12.76 -3.43
N LYS A 91 17.10 -11.93 -4.30
CA LYS A 91 18.27 -11.09 -4.00
C LYS A 91 18.05 -10.09 -2.86
N ASN A 92 16.80 -9.77 -2.57
CA ASN A 92 16.41 -8.84 -1.50
C ASN A 92 16.09 -9.55 -0.18
N ILE A 93 16.16 -10.88 -0.17
CA ILE A 93 15.86 -11.70 1.01
C ILE A 93 17.18 -12.17 1.63
N THR A 94 17.30 -12.00 2.93
CA THR A 94 18.43 -12.51 3.70
C THR A 94 17.94 -13.13 5.01
N THR A 95 18.75 -13.95 5.64
CA THR A 95 18.45 -14.47 6.97
C THR A 95 19.07 -13.59 8.05
N ALA A 96 18.46 -13.57 9.23
CA ALA A 96 19.02 -12.84 10.39
C ALA A 96 20.46 -13.29 10.71
N LYS A 97 20.76 -14.57 10.55
CA LYS A 97 22.12 -15.11 10.75
C LYS A 97 23.11 -14.52 9.75
N ALA A 98 22.78 -14.61 8.44
CA ALA A 98 23.66 -14.10 7.38
C ALA A 98 23.87 -12.58 7.50
N LEU A 99 22.80 -11.84 7.89
CA LEU A 99 22.90 -10.41 8.11
C LEU A 99 23.83 -10.07 9.29
N LYS A 100 23.69 -10.79 10.43
CA LYS A 100 24.58 -10.59 11.59
C LYS A 100 26.04 -10.92 11.27
N GLU A 101 26.30 -11.96 10.48
CA GLU A 101 27.65 -12.28 10.02
C GLU A 101 28.22 -11.15 9.13
N ARG A 102 27.40 -10.55 8.24
CA ARG A 102 27.82 -9.40 7.43
C ARG A 102 28.10 -8.17 8.30
N MET A 103 27.31 -7.95 9.33
CA MET A 103 27.56 -6.87 10.32
C MET A 103 28.88 -7.09 11.03
N GLN A 104 29.19 -8.33 11.48
CA GLN A 104 30.47 -8.65 12.14
C GLN A 104 31.67 -8.43 11.25
N ARG A 105 31.53 -8.67 9.93
CA ARG A 105 32.58 -8.35 8.93
C ARG A 105 32.66 -6.88 8.54
N GLY A 106 31.77 -6.02 9.07
CA GLY A 106 31.72 -4.60 8.72
C GLY A 106 31.13 -4.29 7.35
N GLU A 107 30.52 -5.28 6.67
CA GLU A 107 29.89 -5.12 5.36
C GLU A 107 28.54 -4.37 5.44
N VAL A 108 27.89 -4.45 6.60
CA VAL A 108 26.63 -3.75 6.89
C VAL A 108 26.74 -3.03 8.22
N THR A 109 26.49 -1.74 8.23
CA THR A 109 26.48 -0.94 9.43
C THR A 109 25.17 -0.16 9.53
N PHE A 110 24.39 -0.42 10.55
CA PHE A 110 23.16 0.32 10.80
C PHE A 110 23.45 1.66 11.46
N LYS A 111 22.90 2.71 10.87
CA LYS A 111 22.97 4.08 11.37
C LYS A 111 21.88 4.37 12.41
N ARG A 112 20.70 3.80 12.20
CA ARG A 112 19.53 3.97 13.08
C ARG A 112 18.52 2.86 12.84
N PHE A 113 17.64 2.69 13.83
CA PHE A 113 16.48 1.83 13.75
C PHE A 113 15.20 2.63 13.94
N VAL A 114 14.12 2.18 13.33
CA VAL A 114 12.77 2.75 13.47
C VAL A 114 11.77 1.61 13.54
N MET A 115 10.63 1.87 14.16
CA MET A 115 9.52 0.94 14.23
C MET A 115 8.28 1.61 13.65
N GLY A 116 7.60 0.92 12.77
CA GLY A 116 6.29 1.27 12.23
C GLY A 116 5.21 0.39 12.82
N VAL A 117 4.04 0.98 13.09
CA VAL A 117 2.87 0.25 13.55
C VAL A 117 1.67 0.72 12.74
N ASP A 118 1.03 -0.21 12.07
CA ASP A 118 -0.27 -0.03 11.44
C ASP A 118 -1.33 -0.67 12.34
N THR A 119 -2.37 0.09 12.70
CA THR A 119 -3.40 -0.36 13.64
C THR A 119 -4.74 -0.54 12.95
N ALA A 120 -5.32 -1.73 13.06
CA ALA A 120 -6.67 -2.02 12.60
C ALA A 120 -7.47 -2.70 13.72
N TYR A 121 -8.56 -2.07 14.14
CA TYR A 121 -9.37 -2.54 15.26
C TYR A 121 -10.66 -3.25 14.83
N SER A 122 -10.91 -3.43 13.55
CA SER A 122 -12.12 -4.08 13.08
C SER A 122 -12.14 -5.56 13.46
N GLN A 123 -13.24 -5.99 14.08
CA GLN A 123 -13.47 -7.41 14.42
C GLN A 123 -13.91 -8.25 13.21
N LYS A 124 -14.34 -7.61 12.13
CA LYS A 124 -14.92 -8.27 10.95
C LYS A 124 -14.10 -8.08 9.67
N SER A 125 -13.15 -7.18 9.69
CA SER A 125 -12.27 -6.91 8.56
C SER A 125 -11.09 -7.88 8.57
N PRO A 126 -10.58 -8.31 7.41
CA PRO A 126 -9.31 -8.99 7.29
C PRO A 126 -8.12 -8.06 7.58
N ASP A 127 -8.36 -6.82 7.98
CA ASP A 127 -7.32 -5.86 8.31
C ASP A 127 -6.52 -6.34 9.52
N THR A 128 -5.23 -6.20 9.43
CA THR A 128 -4.27 -6.69 10.40
C THR A 128 -3.65 -5.54 11.18
N ILE A 129 -3.30 -5.82 12.44
CA ILE A 129 -2.38 -4.97 13.19
C ILE A 129 -0.98 -5.44 12.80
N ALA A 130 -0.20 -4.59 12.16
CA ALA A 130 1.15 -4.91 11.74
C ALA A 130 2.18 -4.04 12.46
N MET A 131 3.26 -4.66 12.90
CA MET A 131 4.40 -3.99 13.51
C MET A 131 5.65 -4.39 12.75
N GLU A 132 6.40 -3.42 12.27
CA GLU A 132 7.59 -3.64 11.47
C GLU A 132 8.77 -2.89 12.07
N PHE A 133 9.88 -3.57 12.26
CA PHE A 133 11.12 -2.99 12.75
C PHE A 133 12.16 -2.94 11.63
N ILE A 134 12.61 -1.73 11.33
CA ILE A 134 13.43 -1.43 10.16
C ILE A 134 14.79 -0.87 10.60
N GLY A 135 15.85 -1.46 10.08
CA GLY A 135 17.20 -0.94 10.16
C GLY A 135 17.54 -0.10 8.92
N ILE A 136 18.15 1.07 9.15
CA ILE A 136 18.62 1.96 8.09
C ILE A 136 20.14 2.02 8.17
N THR A 137 20.80 1.60 7.09
CA THR A 137 22.27 1.54 7.02
C THR A 137 22.89 2.93 6.78
N THR A 138 24.20 3.01 6.93
CA THR A 138 24.99 4.19 6.54
C THR A 138 24.83 4.54 5.08
N ASP A 139 24.65 3.53 4.21
CA ASP A 139 24.48 3.67 2.77
C ASP A 139 23.03 3.88 2.36
N ARG A 140 22.12 4.09 3.33
CA ARG A 140 20.70 4.34 3.15
C ARG A 140 19.90 3.12 2.64
N GLU A 141 20.44 1.93 2.75
CA GLU A 141 19.67 0.71 2.53
C GLU A 141 18.71 0.46 3.69
N LEU A 142 17.57 -0.13 3.38
CA LEU A 142 16.53 -0.48 4.35
C LEU A 142 16.47 -2.00 4.51
N TYR A 143 16.45 -2.44 5.75
CA TYR A 143 16.25 -3.85 6.09
C TYR A 143 15.07 -3.98 7.02
N THR A 144 14.03 -4.72 6.62
CA THR A 144 13.03 -5.23 7.56
C THR A 144 13.69 -6.32 8.39
N LEU A 145 13.84 -6.07 9.69
CA LEU A 145 14.58 -6.92 10.61
C LEU A 145 13.67 -7.85 11.40
N GLU A 146 12.54 -7.33 11.84
CA GLU A 146 11.54 -8.06 12.61
C GLU A 146 10.15 -7.60 12.21
N GLU A 147 9.18 -8.52 12.25
CA GLU A 147 7.78 -8.25 11.96
C GLU A 147 6.89 -9.01 12.94
N ARG A 148 5.76 -8.39 13.32
CA ARG A 148 4.64 -9.06 13.99
C ARG A 148 3.33 -8.62 13.36
N ILE A 149 2.50 -9.62 13.06
CA ILE A 149 1.19 -9.38 12.45
C ILE A 149 0.12 -10.08 13.29
N TYR A 150 -0.95 -9.36 13.60
CA TYR A 150 -2.12 -9.89 14.30
C TYR A 150 -3.37 -9.64 13.46
N ASN A 151 -4.12 -10.69 13.18
CA ASN A 151 -5.43 -10.59 12.55
C ASN A 151 -6.51 -10.87 13.60
N ASN A 152 -7.33 -9.88 13.93
CA ASN A 152 -8.39 -10.02 14.90
C ASN A 152 -9.51 -10.97 14.43
N ALA A 153 -9.72 -11.08 13.11
CA ALA A 153 -10.73 -12.00 12.56
C ALA A 153 -10.38 -13.48 12.78
N ASP A 154 -9.10 -13.80 12.93
CA ASP A 154 -8.61 -15.18 13.15
C ASP A 154 -8.48 -15.53 14.64
N ARG A 155 -8.85 -14.61 15.54
CA ARG A 155 -8.73 -14.76 16.99
C ARG A 155 -10.09 -15.02 17.63
N ASN A 156 -10.13 -15.92 18.61
CA ASN A 156 -11.31 -16.14 19.44
C ASN A 156 -11.63 -14.90 20.29
N GLU A 157 -10.60 -14.20 20.74
CA GLU A 157 -10.70 -12.93 21.48
C GLU A 157 -9.90 -11.86 20.72
N PRO A 158 -10.58 -10.88 20.11
CA PRO A 158 -9.92 -9.77 19.43
C PRO A 158 -9.08 -8.95 20.41
N LEU A 159 -7.94 -8.45 19.95
CA LEU A 159 -7.10 -7.55 20.73
C LEU A 159 -7.83 -6.22 20.97
N ALA A 160 -8.01 -5.86 22.24
CA ALA A 160 -8.43 -4.53 22.60
C ALA A 160 -7.28 -3.52 22.41
N PRO A 161 -7.56 -2.21 22.31
CA PRO A 161 -6.52 -1.18 22.17
C PRO A 161 -5.43 -1.25 23.24
N SER A 162 -5.81 -1.59 24.50
CA SER A 162 -4.85 -1.78 25.60
C SER A 162 -3.93 -2.99 25.40
N ASP A 163 -4.43 -4.03 24.73
CA ASP A 163 -3.63 -5.22 24.42
C ASP A 163 -2.63 -4.90 23.31
N VAL A 164 -3.06 -4.15 22.32
CA VAL A 164 -2.19 -3.67 21.23
C VAL A 164 -1.03 -2.85 21.79
N VAL A 165 -1.29 -1.94 22.73
CA VAL A 165 -0.23 -1.16 23.39
C VAL A 165 0.77 -2.08 24.12
N ARG A 166 0.29 -3.12 24.83
CA ARG A 166 1.19 -4.09 25.47
C ARG A 166 2.05 -4.85 24.46
N GLU A 167 1.46 -5.24 23.34
CA GLU A 167 2.20 -5.94 22.26
C GLU A 167 3.24 -5.00 21.60
N ILE A 168 2.91 -3.72 21.40
CA ILE A 168 3.87 -2.74 20.88
C ILE A 168 5.08 -2.61 21.82
N VAL A 169 4.84 -2.47 23.12
CA VAL A 169 5.92 -2.36 24.12
C VAL A 169 6.76 -3.63 24.14
N ALA A 170 6.12 -4.81 24.19
CA ALA A 170 6.83 -6.09 24.20
C ALA A 170 7.66 -6.31 22.93
N PHE A 171 7.13 -5.91 21.77
CA PHE A 171 7.86 -6.00 20.52
C PHE A 171 9.03 -5.01 20.46
N ALA A 172 8.83 -3.78 20.93
CA ALA A 172 9.88 -2.78 21.00
C ALA A 172 11.04 -3.23 21.92
N ASP A 173 10.74 -3.82 23.06
CA ASP A 173 11.76 -4.35 23.98
C ASP A 173 12.51 -5.53 23.37
N PHE A 174 11.80 -6.44 22.71
CA PHE A 174 12.42 -7.53 21.95
C PHE A 174 13.40 -6.98 20.88
N CYS A 175 12.97 -6.01 20.09
CA CYS A 175 13.80 -5.41 19.03
C CYS A 175 15.04 -4.71 19.59
N ARG A 176 14.92 -4.00 20.74
CA ARG A 176 16.07 -3.39 21.42
C ARG A 176 17.11 -4.40 21.85
N ILE A 177 16.66 -5.52 22.43
CA ILE A 177 17.54 -6.60 22.85
C ILE A 177 18.22 -7.27 21.65
N ALA A 178 17.49 -7.51 20.58
CA ALA A 178 17.98 -8.28 19.43
C ALA A 178 18.93 -7.47 18.52
N TRP A 179 18.67 -6.15 18.35
CA TRP A 179 19.30 -5.33 17.31
C TRP A 179 19.96 -4.06 17.82
N GLY A 180 19.46 -3.48 18.90
CA GLY A 180 19.99 -2.23 19.48
C GLY A 180 18.92 -1.19 19.75
N ASP A 181 19.33 -0.12 20.40
CA ASP A 181 18.42 0.92 20.87
C ASP A 181 17.86 1.78 19.71
N PHE A 182 16.62 2.24 19.88
CA PHE A 182 15.94 3.15 18.98
C PHE A 182 14.94 4.03 19.74
N ARG A 183 14.58 5.18 19.12
CA ARG A 183 13.75 6.18 19.79
C ARG A 183 12.38 6.39 19.16
N ASN A 184 12.26 6.12 17.87
CA ASN A 184 11.07 6.49 17.10
C ASN A 184 10.19 5.28 16.81
N ILE A 185 8.95 5.37 17.28
CA ILE A 185 7.85 4.47 16.91
C ILE A 185 6.83 5.34 16.18
N PHE A 186 6.54 5.00 14.93
CA PHE A 186 5.54 5.66 14.11
C PHE A 186 4.28 4.80 14.12
N ILE A 187 3.18 5.38 14.57
CA ILE A 187 1.88 4.70 14.63
C ILE A 187 0.97 5.41 13.64
N ASP A 188 0.38 4.66 12.72
CA ASP A 188 -0.66 5.22 11.87
C ASP A 188 -1.90 5.48 12.73
N SER A 189 -2.32 6.74 12.75
CA SER A 189 -3.58 7.15 13.33
C SER A 189 -4.66 6.97 12.26
N ALA A 190 -5.01 5.73 11.95
CA ALA A 190 -6.18 5.46 11.14
C ALA A 190 -7.39 6.19 11.74
N ASP A 191 -8.08 6.95 10.91
CA ASP A 191 -9.17 7.84 11.26
C ASP A 191 -10.13 7.24 12.29
N GLN A 192 -10.33 8.00 13.35
CA GLN A 192 -11.39 7.79 14.35
C GLN A 192 -12.76 8.10 13.75
#